data_c5a6b9f150c8f603e336c8fa3bf1364c
#
_entry.id   c5a6b9f150c8f603e336c8fa3bf1364c
#
_cell.length_a   1.000
_cell.length_b   1.000
_cell.length_c   1.000
_cell.angle_alpha   90.00
_cell.angle_beta   90.00
_cell.angle_gamma   90.00
#
_symmetry.space_group_name_H-M   'P 1'
#
loop_
_entity.id
_entity.type
_entity.pdbx_description
1 polymer ?
#
loop_
_entity_poly.entity_id
_entity_poly.type
_entity_poly.pdbx_seq_one_letter_code
_entity_poly.pdbx_strand_id
1 'polypeptide(L)'
;MEFALKVENVSIRYITGDFKDIGIKEYVSRKATNNYRVNEFMAVDGVSFTLEHGDMLGIVGTNGAGKSTLLKAVSGIMEPTKGKITANGEVAALLELGSGFDGDLTVKENAYLRGAMLGYTKEFMDETYDHIIDFAELREFENRPFKQLSS
;
A
#
# COMPACT_ATOMS: atom_id res chain seq x y z
N MET A 1 12.88 20.78 -14.31
CA MET A 1 11.90 19.74 -14.63
C MET A 1 11.28 19.30 -13.34
N GLU A 2 9.97 19.16 -13.31
CA GLU A 2 9.24 18.84 -12.07
C GLU A 2 9.16 17.32 -11.98
N PHE A 3 9.71 16.74 -10.91
CA PHE A 3 9.67 15.28 -10.68
C PHE A 3 8.24 14.85 -10.29
N ALA A 4 7.86 13.63 -10.65
CA ALA A 4 6.63 13.01 -10.19
C ALA A 4 6.79 12.44 -8.76
N LEU A 5 7.93 11.78 -8.51
CA LEU A 5 8.24 11.18 -7.21
C LEU A 5 9.72 11.37 -6.87
N LYS A 6 10.00 11.76 -5.63
CA LYS A 6 11.36 11.84 -5.10
C LYS A 6 11.47 11.11 -3.78
N VAL A 7 12.41 10.18 -3.70
CA VAL A 7 12.74 9.40 -2.51
C VAL A 7 14.17 9.77 -2.09
N GLU A 8 14.34 10.26 -0.86
CA GLU A 8 15.59 10.84 -0.38
C GLU A 8 16.04 10.13 0.89
N ASN A 9 17.08 9.29 0.77
CA ASN A 9 17.73 8.59 1.89
C ASN A 9 16.75 7.87 2.82
N VAL A 10 15.78 7.18 2.23
CA VAL A 10 14.70 6.52 2.95
C VAL A 10 15.18 5.23 3.59
N SER A 11 14.98 5.13 4.90
CA SER A 11 15.19 3.91 5.67
C SER A 11 13.92 3.56 6.44
N ILE A 12 13.59 2.27 6.50
CA ILE A 12 12.42 1.74 7.18
C ILE A 12 12.85 0.61 8.10
N ARG A 13 12.61 0.79 9.39
CA ARG A 13 12.95 -0.13 10.45
C ARG A 13 11.69 -0.70 11.09
N TYR A 14 11.63 -2.01 11.18
CA TYR A 14 10.65 -2.69 12.00
C TYR A 14 11.23 -2.99 13.37
N ILE A 15 10.42 -2.76 14.37
CA ILE A 15 10.71 -3.14 15.74
C ILE A 15 9.84 -4.34 16.06
N THR A 16 10.46 -5.49 16.27
CA THR A 16 9.80 -6.70 16.72
C THR A 16 10.22 -7.00 18.17
N GLY A 17 9.25 -7.09 19.05
CA GLY A 17 9.47 -7.42 20.45
C GLY A 17 8.17 -7.91 21.07
N ASP A 18 8.25 -8.52 22.25
CA ASP A 18 7.12 -9.09 22.99
C ASP A 18 6.13 -8.01 23.49
N PHE A 19 5.71 -7.09 22.62
CA PHE A 19 4.85 -5.97 23.03
C PHE A 19 3.37 -6.31 23.11
N LYS A 20 2.93 -7.41 22.47
CA LYS A 20 1.50 -7.67 22.31
C LYS A 20 0.80 -8.21 23.54
N ASP A 21 1.54 -8.77 24.50
CA ASP A 21 0.94 -9.47 25.65
C ASP A 21 1.52 -9.06 27.01
N ILE A 22 2.28 -7.97 27.09
CA ILE A 22 2.91 -7.56 28.35
C ILE A 22 2.07 -6.49 29.04
N GLY A 23 1.55 -6.82 30.24
CA GLY A 23 0.93 -5.84 31.14
C GLY A 23 1.91 -4.77 31.60
N ILE A 24 1.41 -3.55 31.90
CA ILE A 24 2.23 -2.39 32.32
C ILE A 24 3.22 -2.73 33.46
N LYS A 25 2.84 -3.61 34.37
CA LYS A 25 3.68 -4.06 35.48
C LYS A 25 4.88 -4.87 35.01
N GLU A 26 4.69 -5.73 34.02
CA GLU A 26 5.76 -6.56 33.46
C GLU A 26 6.70 -5.74 32.59
N TYR A 27 6.18 -4.74 31.86
CA TYR A 27 6.98 -3.76 31.13
C TYR A 27 7.95 -3.02 32.03
N VAL A 28 7.46 -2.51 33.16
CA VAL A 28 8.29 -1.79 34.18
C VAL A 28 9.34 -2.72 34.78
N SER A 29 8.97 -3.96 35.14
CA SER A 29 9.89 -4.96 35.69
C SER A 29 11.00 -5.36 34.72
N ARG A 30 10.66 -5.61 33.44
CA ARG A 30 11.65 -5.99 32.42
C ARG A 30 12.58 -4.83 32.04
N LYS A 31 12.09 -3.59 32.08
CA LYS A 31 12.88 -2.38 31.88
C LYS A 31 13.89 -2.17 33.03
N ALA A 32 13.49 -2.45 34.27
CA ALA A 32 14.37 -2.34 35.46
C ALA A 32 15.45 -3.43 35.50
N THR A 33 15.21 -4.61 34.91
CA THR A 33 16.15 -5.74 34.89
C THR A 33 17.02 -5.83 33.64
N ASN A 34 16.99 -4.84 32.76
CA ASN A 34 17.72 -4.79 31.46
C ASN A 34 17.53 -6.03 30.56
N ASN A 35 16.44 -6.77 30.77
CA ASN A 35 16.13 -8.02 30.04
C ASN A 35 15.14 -7.78 28.90
N TYR A 36 15.21 -6.57 28.30
CA TYR A 36 14.33 -6.11 27.24
C TYR A 36 15.01 -6.32 25.88
N ARG A 37 14.70 -7.42 25.22
CA ARG A 37 15.20 -7.68 23.87
C ARG A 37 14.25 -7.05 22.85
N VAL A 38 14.66 -5.96 22.28
CA VAL A 38 14.06 -5.38 21.08
C VAL A 38 14.83 -5.91 19.88
N ASN A 39 14.20 -6.69 19.04
CA ASN A 39 14.77 -7.06 17.76
C ASN A 39 14.40 -5.98 16.75
N GLU A 40 15.41 -5.29 16.24
CA GLU A 40 15.25 -4.32 15.16
C GLU A 40 15.63 -4.97 13.84
N PHE A 41 14.77 -4.81 12.85
CA PHE A 41 15.03 -5.29 11.50
C PHE A 41 14.93 -4.11 10.53
N MET A 42 16.02 -3.83 9.83
CA MET A 42 16.06 -2.82 8.78
C MET A 42 15.55 -3.44 7.48
N ALA A 43 14.35 -3.06 7.09
CA ALA A 43 13.70 -3.58 5.87
C ALA A 43 14.12 -2.80 4.62
N VAL A 44 14.39 -1.50 4.77
CA VAL A 44 14.89 -0.62 3.72
C VAL A 44 15.96 0.26 4.35
N ASP A 45 17.10 0.45 3.68
CA ASP A 45 18.22 1.24 4.21
C ASP A 45 18.79 2.19 3.16
N GLY A 46 18.66 3.49 3.39
CA GLY A 46 19.27 4.57 2.63
C GLY A 46 18.88 4.66 1.15
N VAL A 47 17.68 4.26 0.77
CA VAL A 47 17.25 4.25 -0.63
C VAL A 47 16.95 5.65 -1.12
N SER A 48 17.48 6.00 -2.30
CA SER A 48 17.23 7.27 -2.97
C SER A 48 17.04 7.08 -4.46
N PHE A 49 15.99 7.71 -5.02
CA PHE A 49 15.77 7.81 -6.46
C PHE A 49 14.79 8.94 -6.77
N THR A 50 14.75 9.34 -8.02
CA THR A 50 13.78 10.33 -8.53
C THR A 50 13.13 9.79 -9.79
N LEU A 51 11.82 9.98 -9.93
CA LEU A 51 11.07 9.69 -11.13
C LEU A 51 10.53 10.98 -11.72
N GLU A 52 10.70 11.18 -13.00
CA GLU A 52 10.05 12.24 -13.75
C GLU A 52 8.66 11.80 -14.24
N HIS A 53 7.86 12.73 -14.74
CA HIS A 53 6.58 12.38 -15.33
C HIS A 53 6.77 11.51 -16.57
N GLY A 54 6.08 10.37 -16.60
CA GLY A 54 6.18 9.37 -17.67
C GLY A 54 7.22 8.27 -17.44
N ASP A 55 8.04 8.39 -16.38
CA ASP A 55 9.02 7.35 -16.04
C ASP A 55 8.37 6.06 -15.56
N MET A 56 9.07 4.96 -15.76
CA MET A 56 8.78 3.65 -15.22
C MET A 56 9.97 3.11 -14.44
N LEU A 57 9.76 2.70 -13.19
CA LEU A 57 10.80 2.11 -12.33
C LEU A 57 10.44 0.68 -11.94
N GLY A 58 11.30 -0.27 -12.27
CA GLY A 58 11.23 -1.65 -11.81
C GLY A 58 12.01 -1.86 -10.51
N ILE A 59 11.34 -2.38 -9.47
CA ILE A 59 12.00 -2.78 -8.21
C ILE A 59 12.11 -4.30 -8.17
N VAL A 60 13.32 -4.82 -8.26
CA VAL A 60 13.59 -6.26 -8.28
C VAL A 60 14.41 -6.70 -7.06
N GLY A 61 14.25 -7.95 -6.66
CA GLY A 61 14.96 -8.53 -5.51
C GLY A 61 14.28 -9.80 -5.00
N THR A 62 14.96 -10.52 -4.13
CA THR A 62 14.46 -11.75 -3.49
C THR A 62 13.25 -11.48 -2.59
N ASN A 63 12.53 -12.54 -2.17
CA ASN A 63 11.49 -12.40 -1.17
C ASN A 63 12.10 -11.91 0.16
N GLY A 64 11.45 -10.95 0.81
CA GLY A 64 11.96 -10.32 2.04
C GLY A 64 12.95 -9.16 1.82
N ALA A 65 13.32 -8.81 0.58
CA ALA A 65 14.27 -7.72 0.29
C ALA A 65 13.72 -6.29 0.54
N GLY A 66 12.52 -6.15 1.10
CA GLY A 66 11.95 -4.83 1.43
C GLY A 66 11.15 -4.16 0.32
N LYS A 67 10.95 -4.80 -0.85
CA LYS A 67 10.22 -4.22 -2.00
C LYS A 67 8.82 -3.72 -1.63
N SER A 68 8.00 -4.58 -1.02
CA SER A 68 6.64 -4.21 -0.59
C SER A 68 6.64 -3.17 0.51
N THR A 69 7.65 -3.16 1.38
CA THR A 69 7.81 -2.15 2.42
C THR A 69 8.09 -0.78 1.82
N LEU A 70 9.00 -0.71 0.83
CA LEU A 70 9.29 0.53 0.12
C LEU A 70 8.05 1.04 -0.65
N LEU A 71 7.33 0.15 -1.34
CA LEU A 71 6.09 0.51 -2.04
C LEU A 71 5.02 1.03 -1.09
N LYS A 72 4.85 0.44 0.10
CA LYS A 72 3.93 0.94 1.13
C LYS A 72 4.30 2.34 1.61
N ALA A 73 5.60 2.62 1.74
CA ALA A 73 6.07 3.96 2.11
C ALA A 73 5.84 4.98 0.98
N VAL A 74 6.15 4.62 -0.27
CA VAL A 74 5.89 5.47 -1.45
C VAL A 74 4.40 5.78 -1.60
N SER A 75 3.54 4.81 -1.28
CA SER A 75 2.07 4.98 -1.34
C SER A 75 1.48 5.74 -0.14
N GLY A 76 2.30 6.20 0.80
CA GLY A 76 1.83 6.92 1.98
C GLY A 76 1.12 6.05 3.03
N ILE A 77 1.10 4.72 2.86
CA ILE A 77 0.52 3.77 3.83
C ILE A 77 1.40 3.66 5.08
N MET A 78 2.70 3.92 4.91
CA MET A 78 3.70 3.82 5.98
C MET A 78 4.65 5.02 5.92
N GLU A 79 4.94 5.61 7.07
CA GLU A 79 5.97 6.64 7.17
C GLU A 79 7.37 6.01 7.26
N PRO A 80 8.37 6.55 6.54
CA PRO A 80 9.75 6.09 6.68
C PRO A 80 10.32 6.45 8.06
N THR A 81 11.19 5.58 8.60
CA THR A 81 11.90 5.84 9.86
C THR A 81 12.92 6.98 9.71
N LYS A 82 13.52 7.10 8.53
CA LYS A 82 14.45 8.18 8.14
C LYS A 82 14.23 8.51 6.67
N GLY A 83 14.67 9.71 6.29
CA GLY A 83 14.56 10.21 4.93
C GLY A 83 13.22 10.85 4.64
N LYS A 84 12.96 11.12 3.38
CA LYS A 84 11.75 11.80 2.92
C LYS A 84 11.27 11.24 1.60
N ILE A 85 9.95 11.15 1.45
CA ILE A 85 9.28 10.84 0.19
C ILE A 85 8.41 12.05 -0.18
N THR A 86 8.56 12.50 -1.42
CA THR A 86 7.77 13.63 -1.95
C THR A 86 7.15 13.19 -3.27
N ALA A 87 5.82 13.20 -3.35
CA ALA A 87 5.08 12.96 -4.57
C ALA A 87 4.43 14.28 -5.04
N ASN A 88 4.53 14.59 -6.32
CA ASN A 88 3.87 15.72 -6.96
C ASN A 88 2.69 15.18 -7.78
N GLY A 89 1.53 15.05 -7.13
CA GLY A 89 0.31 14.47 -7.67
C GLY A 89 -0.29 13.39 -6.79
N GLU A 90 -1.35 12.77 -7.27
CA GLU A 90 -2.02 11.67 -6.57
C GLU A 90 -1.26 10.35 -6.77
N VAL A 91 -1.17 9.56 -5.71
CA VAL A 91 -0.55 8.23 -5.75
C VAL A 91 -1.63 7.16 -5.63
N ALA A 92 -1.92 6.46 -6.72
CA ALA A 92 -2.82 5.31 -6.72
C ALA A 92 -2.03 4.03 -6.43
N ALA A 93 -2.27 3.42 -5.28
CA ALA A 93 -1.58 2.21 -4.86
C ALA A 93 -2.32 0.94 -5.29
N LEU A 94 -1.69 0.12 -6.13
CA LEU A 94 -2.15 -1.23 -6.50
C LEU A 94 -1.22 -2.28 -5.86
N LEU A 95 -1.15 -2.27 -4.52
CA LEU A 95 -0.15 -3.06 -3.79
C LEU A 95 -0.48 -4.54 -3.69
N GLU A 96 -1.73 -4.92 -3.81
CA GLU A 96 -2.19 -6.31 -3.74
C GLU A 96 -3.28 -6.52 -4.80
N LEU A 97 -3.03 -7.46 -5.72
CA LEU A 97 -4.03 -7.90 -6.69
C LEU A 97 -5.22 -8.54 -5.94
N GLY A 98 -6.41 -7.99 -6.12
CA GLY A 98 -7.64 -8.48 -5.48
C GLY A 98 -7.90 -7.98 -4.06
N SER A 99 -6.98 -7.23 -3.43
CA SER A 99 -7.29 -6.59 -2.15
C SER A 99 -8.30 -5.47 -2.33
N GLY A 100 -9.35 -5.49 -1.51
CA GLY A 100 -10.41 -4.48 -1.54
C GLY A 100 -11.57 -4.81 -2.48
N PHE A 101 -11.61 -6.01 -3.09
CA PHE A 101 -12.81 -6.54 -3.72
C PHE A 101 -13.58 -7.44 -2.75
N ASP A 102 -14.89 -7.23 -2.68
CA ASP A 102 -15.78 -8.11 -1.94
C ASP A 102 -16.33 -9.18 -2.90
N GLY A 103 -16.06 -10.44 -2.60
CA GLY A 103 -16.48 -11.57 -3.45
C GLY A 103 -18.00 -11.74 -3.55
N ASP A 104 -18.76 -11.26 -2.57
CA ASP A 104 -20.22 -11.36 -2.53
C ASP A 104 -20.89 -10.21 -3.30
N LEU A 105 -20.22 -9.10 -3.50
CA LEU A 105 -20.67 -8.00 -4.34
C LEU A 105 -20.47 -8.32 -5.83
N THR A 106 -21.32 -7.73 -6.67
CA THR A 106 -21.17 -7.78 -8.13
C THR A 106 -19.93 -7.02 -8.59
N VAL A 107 -19.51 -7.23 -9.84
CA VAL A 107 -18.43 -6.45 -10.47
C VAL A 107 -18.73 -4.97 -10.42
N LYS A 108 -19.96 -4.59 -10.76
CA LYS A 108 -20.43 -3.19 -10.71
C LYS A 108 -20.33 -2.59 -9.31
N GLU A 109 -20.88 -3.29 -8.30
CA GLU A 109 -20.84 -2.82 -6.92
C GLU A 109 -19.40 -2.68 -6.40
N ASN A 110 -18.51 -3.60 -6.74
CA ASN A 110 -17.11 -3.51 -6.42
C ASN A 110 -16.42 -2.29 -7.06
N ALA A 111 -16.75 -1.97 -8.33
CA ALA A 111 -16.21 -0.79 -9.00
C ALA A 111 -16.61 0.49 -8.25
N TYR A 112 -17.88 0.62 -7.88
CA TYR A 112 -18.36 1.78 -7.12
C TYR A 112 -17.79 1.83 -5.70
N LEU A 113 -17.73 0.69 -5.01
CA LEU A 113 -17.09 0.59 -3.70
C LEU A 113 -15.63 1.05 -3.76
N ARG A 114 -14.89 0.58 -4.76
CA ARG A 114 -13.49 0.96 -4.94
C ARG A 114 -13.34 2.44 -5.27
N GLY A 115 -14.21 2.98 -6.13
CA GLY A 115 -14.26 4.41 -6.42
C GLY A 115 -14.48 5.25 -5.16
N ALA A 116 -15.44 4.86 -4.33
CA ALA A 116 -15.72 5.53 -3.06
C ALA A 116 -14.55 5.46 -2.07
N MET A 117 -13.86 4.31 -1.98
CA MET A 117 -12.65 4.15 -1.15
C MET A 117 -11.49 5.03 -1.60
N LEU A 118 -11.42 5.34 -2.90
CA LEU A 118 -10.44 6.27 -3.48
C LEU A 118 -10.89 7.74 -3.38
N GLY A 119 -12.09 8.01 -2.84
CA GLY A 119 -12.61 9.36 -2.64
C GLY A 119 -13.38 9.93 -3.82
N TYR A 120 -13.68 9.14 -4.85
CA TYR A 120 -14.51 9.57 -5.98
C TYR A 120 -15.98 9.66 -5.61
N THR A 121 -16.67 10.67 -6.15
CA THR A 121 -18.12 10.84 -5.95
C THR A 121 -18.91 9.85 -6.79
N LYS A 122 -20.19 9.66 -6.42
CA LYS A 122 -21.08 8.80 -7.21
C LYS A 122 -21.26 9.34 -8.63
N GLU A 123 -21.41 10.64 -8.77
CA GLU A 123 -21.58 11.32 -10.07
C GLU A 123 -20.37 11.04 -10.99
N PHE A 124 -19.16 11.18 -10.47
CA PHE A 124 -17.94 10.85 -11.20
C PHE A 124 -17.91 9.38 -11.63
N MET A 125 -18.31 8.49 -10.74
CA MET A 125 -18.38 7.05 -11.06
C MET A 125 -19.45 6.74 -12.09
N ASP A 126 -20.62 7.39 -12.02
CA ASP A 126 -21.68 7.23 -13.02
C ASP A 126 -21.23 7.66 -14.43
N GLU A 127 -20.42 8.72 -14.54
CA GLU A 127 -19.87 9.20 -15.81
C GLU A 127 -18.73 8.31 -16.35
N THR A 128 -17.95 7.68 -15.47
CA THR A 128 -16.73 6.95 -15.82
C THR A 128 -16.93 5.44 -15.91
N TYR A 129 -17.97 4.90 -15.30
CA TYR A 129 -18.19 3.47 -15.15
C TYR A 129 -18.16 2.69 -16.48
N ASP A 130 -18.81 3.23 -17.51
CA ASP A 130 -18.86 2.57 -18.82
C ASP A 130 -17.45 2.39 -19.41
N HIS A 131 -16.59 3.38 -19.27
CA HIS A 131 -15.18 3.26 -19.68
C HIS A 131 -14.42 2.22 -18.87
N ILE A 132 -14.65 2.16 -17.55
CA ILE A 132 -13.99 1.18 -16.67
C ILE A 132 -14.38 -0.24 -17.04
N ILE A 133 -15.68 -0.51 -17.21
CA ILE A 133 -16.18 -1.87 -17.45
C ILE A 133 -15.82 -2.37 -18.84
N ASP A 134 -15.81 -1.48 -19.85
CA ASP A 134 -15.40 -1.81 -21.21
C ASP A 134 -13.89 -2.05 -21.30
N PHE A 135 -13.08 -1.23 -20.62
CA PHE A 135 -11.62 -1.43 -20.52
C PHE A 135 -11.28 -2.77 -19.86
N ALA A 136 -12.05 -3.16 -18.84
CA ALA A 136 -11.87 -4.44 -18.15
C ALA A 136 -12.42 -5.65 -18.93
N GLU A 137 -13.15 -5.42 -20.03
CA GLU A 137 -13.85 -6.47 -20.81
C GLU A 137 -14.83 -7.29 -19.94
N LEU A 138 -15.44 -6.67 -18.92
CA LEU A 138 -16.30 -7.34 -17.95
C LEU A 138 -17.79 -6.96 -18.07
N ARG A 139 -18.22 -6.28 -19.13
CA ARG A 139 -19.60 -5.81 -19.30
C ARG A 139 -20.64 -6.93 -19.19
N GLU A 140 -20.36 -8.09 -19.76
CA GLU A 140 -21.27 -9.24 -19.70
C GLU A 140 -21.39 -9.84 -18.28
N PHE A 141 -20.43 -9.52 -17.41
CA PHE A 141 -20.34 -10.04 -16.06
C PHE A 141 -20.66 -9.00 -14.99
N GLU A 142 -21.01 -7.77 -15.37
CA GLU A 142 -21.14 -6.63 -14.44
C GLU A 142 -22.09 -6.88 -13.26
N ASN A 143 -23.13 -7.68 -13.47
CA ASN A 143 -24.13 -8.04 -12.47
C ASN A 143 -23.89 -9.39 -11.79
N ARG A 144 -22.75 -10.04 -12.07
CA ARG A 144 -22.36 -11.30 -11.39
C ARG A 144 -21.53 -11.03 -10.16
N PRO A 145 -21.71 -11.81 -9.05
CA PRO A 145 -20.82 -11.76 -7.91
C PRO A 145 -19.37 -11.99 -8.30
N PHE A 146 -18.48 -11.16 -7.75
CA PHE A 146 -17.05 -11.17 -8.11
C PHE A 146 -16.38 -12.54 -7.91
N LYS A 147 -16.79 -13.28 -6.86
CA LYS A 147 -16.30 -14.64 -6.59
C LYS A 147 -16.61 -15.67 -7.69
N GLN A 148 -17.54 -15.36 -8.59
CA GLN A 148 -17.89 -16.25 -9.72
C GLN A 148 -17.03 -15.99 -10.97
N LEU A 149 -16.24 -14.91 -10.96
CA LEU A 149 -15.24 -14.69 -11.99
C LEU A 149 -14.06 -15.59 -11.64
N SER A 150 -13.86 -16.64 -12.42
CA SER A 150 -12.69 -17.50 -12.23
C SER A 150 -11.41 -16.70 -12.46
N SER A 151 -10.47 -16.89 -11.58
CA SER A 151 -9.08 -16.45 -11.73
C SER A 151 -8.39 -17.13 -12.91
#